data_ac7799ecf9ef93455ceb83471377d8e3
#
_entry.id   ac7799ecf9ef93455ceb83471377d8e3
#
_cell.length_a   1.000
_cell.length_b   1.000
_cell.length_c   1.000
_cell.angle_alpha   90.00
_cell.angle_beta   90.00
_cell.angle_gamma   90.00
#
_symmetry.space_group_name_H-M   'P 1'
#
loop_
_entity.id
_entity.type
_entity.pdbx_description
1 polymer ?
#
loop_
_entity_poly.entity_id
_entity_poly.type
_entity_poly.pdbx_seq_one_letter_code
_entity_poly.pdbx_strand_id
1 'polypeptide(L)'
;MPQTLNIAVCEDEAAETVLLCDILNHSDIQNTYTVFTDADSFLASYEYGKYDLLLMDIYMKDSMTGIEAVSIIRETDADIPVAFITTSTEHALESYRLSAIGEKPVSAAELSNILHLAMLKKSDAPSLYVKRNKSMERLALSNIMYIEQRARQIFIHLKENEEIICYEKLSELSDQLPAELFFLPHKSYAVNLSYVTRIDTSLKCFVMTDDTNIPIKRELSGKAKKALERYYFDHTRGLK
;
A
#
# COMPACT_ATOMS: atom_id res chain seq x y z
N MET A 1 -6.94 -17.53 -5.88
CA MET A 1 -5.88 -17.35 -6.91
C MET A 1 -4.56 -17.26 -6.18
N PRO A 2 -3.43 -17.74 -6.74
CA PRO A 2 -2.15 -17.49 -6.11
C PRO A 2 -1.93 -15.98 -5.99
N GLN A 3 -1.40 -15.56 -4.85
CA GLN A 3 -1.12 -14.13 -4.62
C GLN A 3 0.10 -13.73 -5.46
N THR A 4 -0.02 -12.65 -6.23
CA THR A 4 1.07 -12.09 -7.03
C THR A 4 1.66 -10.90 -6.30
N LEU A 5 2.99 -10.84 -6.11
CA LEU A 5 3.67 -9.68 -5.57
C LEU A 5 3.80 -8.58 -6.63
N ASN A 6 3.46 -7.35 -6.27
CA ASN A 6 3.75 -6.19 -7.11
C ASN A 6 4.97 -5.46 -6.55
N ILE A 7 6.06 -5.38 -7.32
CA ILE A 7 7.38 -4.97 -6.85
C ILE A 7 7.81 -3.69 -7.56
N ALA A 8 8.30 -2.70 -6.81
CA ALA A 8 9.07 -1.60 -7.39
C ALA A 8 10.55 -1.95 -7.31
N VAL A 9 11.27 -1.81 -8.41
CA VAL A 9 12.73 -1.95 -8.52
C VAL A 9 13.29 -0.58 -8.84
N CYS A 10 14.09 -0.01 -7.95
CA CYS A 10 14.74 1.27 -8.15
C CYS A 10 16.26 1.07 -8.20
N GLU A 11 16.84 1.17 -9.40
CA GLU A 11 18.22 0.82 -9.71
C GLU A 11 18.68 1.61 -10.94
N ASP A 12 19.76 2.38 -10.82
CA ASP A 12 20.29 3.21 -11.90
C ASP A 12 21.30 2.47 -12.79
N GLU A 13 21.84 1.36 -12.31
CA GLU A 13 22.84 0.59 -13.03
C GLU A 13 22.19 -0.48 -13.92
N ALA A 14 22.24 -0.29 -15.24
CA ALA A 14 21.56 -1.17 -16.20
C ALA A 14 21.94 -2.65 -16.08
N ALA A 15 23.19 -2.96 -15.73
CA ALA A 15 23.66 -4.34 -15.55
C ALA A 15 23.01 -5.00 -14.34
N GLU A 16 22.88 -4.29 -13.22
CA GLU A 16 22.22 -4.77 -12.00
C GLU A 16 20.72 -4.89 -12.21
N THR A 17 20.11 -3.92 -12.89
CA THR A 17 18.69 -3.99 -13.28
C THR A 17 18.38 -5.26 -14.07
N VAL A 18 19.20 -5.59 -15.09
CA VAL A 18 19.03 -6.81 -15.89
C VAL A 18 19.15 -8.05 -15.02
N LEU A 19 20.13 -8.12 -14.13
CA LEU A 19 20.30 -9.25 -13.22
C LEU A 19 19.08 -9.43 -12.29
N LEU A 20 18.62 -8.35 -11.67
CA LEU A 20 17.43 -8.38 -10.80
C LEU A 20 16.20 -8.84 -11.55
N CYS A 21 15.94 -8.29 -12.74
CA CYS A 21 14.81 -8.67 -13.57
C CYS A 21 14.90 -10.15 -14.00
N ASP A 22 16.09 -10.64 -14.32
CA ASP A 22 16.27 -12.06 -14.67
C ASP A 22 15.92 -12.98 -13.51
N ILE A 23 16.40 -12.67 -12.30
CA ILE A 23 16.04 -13.44 -11.09
C ILE A 23 14.54 -13.37 -10.81
N LEU A 24 13.91 -12.20 -10.92
CA LEU A 24 12.47 -12.03 -10.71
C LEU A 24 11.65 -12.84 -11.71
N ASN A 25 12.05 -12.88 -12.99
CA ASN A 25 11.37 -13.63 -14.04
C ASN A 25 11.48 -15.16 -13.87
N HIS A 26 12.55 -15.63 -13.19
CA HIS A 26 12.75 -17.05 -12.93
C HIS A 26 12.34 -17.48 -11.50
N SER A 27 11.75 -16.56 -10.72
CA SER A 27 11.27 -16.85 -9.38
C SER A 27 10.07 -17.79 -9.38
N ASP A 28 10.00 -18.67 -8.39
CA ASP A 28 8.84 -19.52 -8.09
C ASP A 28 7.66 -18.73 -7.48
N ILE A 29 7.94 -17.51 -6.96
CA ILE A 29 6.91 -16.60 -6.47
C ILE A 29 6.36 -15.78 -7.64
N GLN A 30 5.04 -15.87 -7.85
CA GLN A 30 4.38 -15.03 -8.86
C GLN A 30 4.57 -13.56 -8.51
N ASN A 31 5.11 -12.81 -9.46
CA ASN A 31 5.37 -11.39 -9.28
C ASN A 31 5.14 -10.59 -10.58
N THR A 32 4.91 -9.31 -10.41
CA THR A 32 4.99 -8.27 -11.43
C THR A 32 5.89 -7.17 -10.89
N TYR A 33 6.63 -6.49 -11.75
CA TYR A 33 7.52 -5.43 -11.29
C TYR A 33 7.55 -4.23 -12.24
N THR A 34 7.85 -3.06 -11.66
CA THR A 34 8.10 -1.82 -12.38
C THR A 34 9.50 -1.35 -12.03
N VAL A 35 10.28 -1.01 -13.06
CA VAL A 35 11.66 -0.53 -12.91
C VAL A 35 11.70 0.99 -12.97
N PHE A 36 12.47 1.60 -12.07
CA PHE A 36 12.80 3.01 -12.00
C PHE A 36 14.31 3.15 -11.99
N THR A 37 14.83 4.11 -12.74
CA THR A 37 16.27 4.39 -12.84
C THR A 37 16.75 5.46 -11.87
N ASP A 38 15.82 6.07 -11.13
CA ASP A 38 16.10 7.11 -10.14
C ASP A 38 14.98 7.20 -9.11
N ALA A 39 15.30 7.76 -7.93
CA ALA A 39 14.37 7.90 -6.83
C ALA A 39 13.27 8.94 -7.09
N ASP A 40 13.55 9.97 -7.86
CA ASP A 40 12.58 11.05 -8.13
C ASP A 40 11.43 10.56 -9.00
N SER A 41 11.73 9.80 -10.07
CA SER A 41 10.72 9.18 -10.92
C SER A 41 9.90 8.13 -10.17
N PHE A 42 10.54 7.38 -9.28
CA PHE A 42 9.86 6.43 -8.41
C PHE A 42 8.88 7.14 -7.47
N LEU A 43 9.32 8.18 -6.74
CA LEU A 43 8.46 8.94 -5.82
C LEU A 43 7.31 9.62 -6.54
N ALA A 44 7.54 10.17 -7.75
CA ALA A 44 6.49 10.80 -8.55
C ALA A 44 5.38 9.83 -8.97
N SER A 45 5.69 8.52 -9.05
CA SER A 45 4.74 7.47 -9.45
C SER A 45 4.24 6.62 -8.29
N TYR A 46 4.75 6.87 -7.08
CA TYR A 46 4.38 6.10 -5.91
C TYR A 46 2.96 6.43 -5.45
N GLU A 47 2.19 5.37 -5.20
CA GLU A 47 0.86 5.44 -4.62
C GLU A 47 0.77 4.44 -3.46
N TYR A 48 0.13 4.83 -2.36
CA TYR A 48 -0.05 3.97 -1.19
C TYR A 48 -0.67 2.63 -1.59
N GLY A 49 0.00 1.53 -1.16
CA GLY A 49 -0.45 0.16 -1.42
C GLY A 49 -0.42 -0.28 -2.89
N LYS A 50 0.27 0.44 -3.78
CA LYS A 50 0.51 0.02 -5.17
C LYS A 50 1.52 -1.12 -5.24
N TYR A 51 2.51 -1.10 -4.37
CA TYR A 51 3.56 -2.10 -4.30
C TYR A 51 3.49 -2.91 -3.01
N ASP A 52 3.91 -4.15 -3.07
CA ASP A 52 4.02 -5.08 -1.94
C ASP A 52 5.46 -5.18 -1.42
N LEU A 53 6.42 -4.76 -2.23
CA LEU A 53 7.86 -4.78 -1.93
C LEU A 53 8.57 -3.69 -2.72
N LEU A 54 9.50 -2.99 -2.08
CA LEU A 54 10.47 -2.12 -2.73
C LEU A 54 11.84 -2.79 -2.73
N LEU A 55 12.44 -2.98 -3.91
CA LEU A 55 13.84 -3.31 -4.10
C LEU A 55 14.55 -2.00 -4.47
N MET A 56 15.42 -1.49 -3.60
CA MET A 56 15.93 -0.14 -3.67
C MET A 56 17.44 -0.12 -3.58
N ASP A 57 18.11 0.44 -4.58
CA ASP A 57 19.52 0.79 -4.40
C ASP A 57 19.64 1.99 -3.46
N ILE A 58 20.67 1.96 -2.62
CA ILE A 58 20.99 3.08 -1.72
C ILE A 58 21.59 4.24 -2.50
N TYR A 59 22.50 3.95 -3.45
CA TYR A 59 23.25 4.96 -4.16
C TYR A 59 22.87 5.02 -5.63
N MET A 60 22.09 6.00 -5.98
CA MET A 60 21.71 6.29 -7.37
C MET A 60 22.37 7.60 -7.83
N LYS A 61 22.90 7.61 -9.06
CA LYS A 61 23.57 8.78 -9.63
C LYS A 61 22.57 9.89 -9.88
N ASP A 62 23.01 11.13 -9.63
CA ASP A 62 22.27 12.35 -9.94
C ASP A 62 20.83 12.42 -9.34
N SER A 63 20.57 11.65 -8.27
CA SER A 63 19.28 11.57 -7.58
C SER A 63 19.49 11.56 -6.06
N MET A 64 18.38 11.68 -5.29
CA MET A 64 18.44 11.42 -3.86
C MET A 64 18.77 9.94 -3.59
N THR A 65 19.27 9.65 -2.39
CA THR A 65 19.57 8.27 -2.00
C THR A 65 18.29 7.45 -1.82
N GLY A 66 18.39 6.13 -2.01
CA GLY A 66 17.28 5.22 -1.73
C GLY A 66 16.78 5.30 -0.28
N ILE A 67 17.67 5.60 0.68
CA ILE A 67 17.30 5.80 2.09
C ILE A 67 16.42 7.03 2.26
N GLU A 68 16.78 8.15 1.62
CA GLU A 68 15.94 9.38 1.65
C GLU A 68 14.60 9.15 0.99
N ALA A 69 14.56 8.48 -0.17
CA ALA A 69 13.32 8.14 -0.86
C ALA A 69 12.41 7.27 0.01
N VAL A 70 12.95 6.23 0.64
CA VAL A 70 12.19 5.37 1.55
C VAL A 70 11.73 6.14 2.78
N SER A 71 12.51 7.08 3.30
CA SER A 71 12.09 7.93 4.43
C SER A 71 10.86 8.76 4.09
N ILE A 72 10.78 9.32 2.87
CA ILE A 72 9.60 10.04 2.37
C ILE A 72 8.39 9.10 2.27
N ILE A 73 8.58 7.89 1.73
CA ILE A 73 7.49 6.91 1.62
C ILE A 73 6.96 6.50 2.98
N ARG A 74 7.84 6.33 3.97
CA ARG A 74 7.46 5.99 5.35
C ARG A 74 6.53 7.01 6.01
N GLU A 75 6.45 8.22 5.50
CA GLU A 75 5.49 9.23 5.96
C GLU A 75 4.04 8.84 5.63
N THR A 76 3.84 8.11 4.54
CA THR A 76 2.50 7.73 4.05
C THR A 76 2.25 6.23 4.10
N ASP A 77 3.33 5.43 4.05
CA ASP A 77 3.29 3.96 4.09
C ASP A 77 4.37 3.42 5.04
N ALA A 78 4.04 3.41 6.33
CA ALA A 78 4.97 3.00 7.38
C ALA A 78 5.37 1.52 7.29
N ASP A 79 4.52 0.69 6.68
CA ASP A 79 4.61 -0.77 6.75
C ASP A 79 5.08 -1.45 5.45
N ILE A 80 5.26 -0.72 4.36
CA ILE A 80 5.72 -1.32 3.10
C ILE A 80 7.06 -2.06 3.30
N PRO A 81 7.18 -3.32 2.88
CA PRO A 81 8.45 -4.02 2.86
C PRO A 81 9.46 -3.33 1.95
N VAL A 82 10.68 -3.14 2.46
CA VAL A 82 11.79 -2.59 1.68
C VAL A 82 12.98 -3.52 1.81
N ALA A 83 13.62 -3.84 0.70
CA ALA A 83 14.93 -4.46 0.66
C ALA A 83 15.91 -3.52 -0.06
N PHE A 84 16.93 -3.09 0.66
CA PHE A 84 18.04 -2.36 0.06
C PHE A 84 19.01 -3.33 -0.60
N ILE A 85 19.41 -3.03 -1.82
CA ILE A 85 20.39 -3.78 -2.60
C ILE A 85 21.55 -2.82 -2.87
N THR A 86 22.70 -3.06 -2.25
CA THR A 86 23.81 -2.09 -2.28
C THR A 86 25.17 -2.74 -2.32
N THR A 87 26.15 -2.05 -2.87
CA THR A 87 27.57 -2.46 -2.86
C THR A 87 28.27 -2.12 -1.54
N SER A 88 27.66 -1.32 -0.66
CA SER A 88 28.30 -0.86 0.58
C SER A 88 27.52 -1.31 1.81
N THR A 89 28.19 -2.02 2.70
CA THR A 89 27.66 -2.47 3.99
C THR A 89 27.79 -1.40 5.10
N GLU A 90 28.45 -0.26 4.84
CA GLU A 90 28.70 0.77 5.86
C GLU A 90 27.43 1.43 6.38
N HIS A 91 26.37 1.49 5.57
CA HIS A 91 25.07 2.01 5.97
C HIS A 91 24.06 0.95 6.41
N ALA A 92 24.49 -0.32 6.51
CA ALA A 92 23.66 -1.42 7.00
C ALA A 92 23.06 -1.15 8.39
N LEU A 93 23.74 -0.37 9.24
CA LEU A 93 23.30 -0.04 10.59
C LEU A 93 22.18 1.02 10.62
N GLU A 94 22.14 1.97 9.69
CA GLU A 94 21.04 2.95 9.58
C GLU A 94 19.79 2.32 8.97
N SER A 95 19.95 1.37 8.06
CA SER A 95 18.87 0.63 7.42
C SER A 95 18.24 -0.44 8.34
N TYR A 96 18.78 -0.71 9.54
CA TYR A 96 18.25 -1.69 10.49
C TYR A 96 16.78 -1.45 10.91
N ARG A 97 16.29 -0.24 10.70
CA ARG A 97 14.86 0.09 10.84
C ARG A 97 14.03 -0.22 9.58
N LEU A 98 14.64 -0.67 8.48
CA LEU A 98 14.06 -0.63 7.15
C LEU A 98 13.89 -1.99 6.43
N SER A 99 14.09 -3.13 7.08
CA SER A 99 13.52 -4.45 6.75
C SER A 99 14.43 -5.52 6.12
N ALA A 100 15.28 -5.26 5.14
CA ALA A 100 16.22 -6.26 4.60
C ALA A 100 17.38 -5.59 3.84
N ILE A 101 18.54 -6.24 3.78
CA ILE A 101 19.71 -5.78 3.03
C ILE A 101 20.20 -6.94 2.17
N GLY A 102 20.40 -6.68 0.88
CA GLY A 102 21.11 -7.56 -0.05
C GLY A 102 22.42 -6.90 -0.50
N GLU A 103 23.50 -7.67 -0.57
CA GLU A 103 24.77 -7.19 -1.11
C GLU A 103 24.81 -7.42 -2.62
N LYS A 104 25.24 -6.41 -3.39
CA LYS A 104 25.43 -6.54 -4.84
C LYS A 104 26.70 -7.35 -5.17
N PRO A 105 26.65 -8.23 -6.18
CA PRO A 105 25.46 -8.65 -6.91
C PRO A 105 24.56 -9.56 -6.08
N VAL A 106 23.26 -9.25 -5.99
CA VAL A 106 22.31 -10.06 -5.22
C VAL A 106 22.19 -11.45 -5.83
N SER A 107 22.27 -12.47 -4.98
CA SER A 107 22.09 -13.85 -5.43
C SER A 107 20.61 -14.21 -5.58
N ALA A 108 20.31 -15.19 -6.44
CA ALA A 108 18.94 -15.70 -6.59
C ALA A 108 18.38 -16.23 -5.26
N ALA A 109 19.22 -16.84 -4.40
CA ALA A 109 18.80 -17.34 -3.11
C ALA A 109 18.42 -16.21 -2.13
N GLU A 110 19.19 -15.12 -2.09
CA GLU A 110 18.88 -13.95 -1.25
C GLU A 110 17.59 -13.27 -1.72
N LEU A 111 17.44 -13.03 -3.02
CA LEU A 111 16.24 -12.43 -3.55
C LEU A 111 15.01 -13.32 -3.32
N SER A 112 15.13 -14.64 -3.49
CA SER A 112 14.06 -15.59 -3.16
C SER A 112 13.64 -15.48 -1.69
N ASN A 113 14.58 -15.38 -0.75
CA ASN A 113 14.25 -15.17 0.67
C ASN A 113 13.52 -13.84 0.91
N ILE A 114 13.95 -12.76 0.25
CA ILE A 114 13.29 -11.45 0.35
C ILE A 114 11.84 -11.54 -0.16
N LEU A 115 11.63 -12.18 -1.32
CA LEU A 115 10.30 -12.39 -1.90
C LEU A 115 9.39 -13.24 -1.00
N HIS A 116 9.94 -14.30 -0.38
CA HIS A 116 9.19 -15.12 0.58
C HIS A 116 8.75 -14.31 1.80
N LEU A 117 9.63 -13.48 2.37
CA LEU A 117 9.29 -12.61 3.50
C LEU A 117 8.22 -11.57 3.11
N ALA A 118 8.34 -10.97 1.93
CA ALA A 118 7.33 -10.03 1.42
C ALA A 118 5.97 -10.74 1.20
N MET A 119 5.99 -11.98 0.66
CA MET A 119 4.78 -12.77 0.48
C MET A 119 4.12 -13.13 1.82
N LEU A 120 4.90 -13.51 2.83
CA LEU A 120 4.39 -13.76 4.18
C LEU A 120 3.73 -12.49 4.73
N LYS A 121 4.41 -11.34 4.66
CA LYS A 121 3.87 -10.06 5.12
C LYS A 121 2.60 -9.68 4.36
N LYS A 122 2.56 -9.89 3.05
CA LYS A 122 1.34 -9.70 2.25
C LYS A 122 0.22 -10.65 2.67
N SER A 123 0.52 -11.89 3.01
CA SER A 123 -0.47 -12.86 3.48
C SER A 123 -1.02 -12.53 4.86
N ASP A 124 -0.25 -11.86 5.71
CA ASP A 124 -0.66 -11.39 7.04
C ASP A 124 -1.29 -9.99 7.00
N ALA A 125 -1.26 -9.29 5.86
CA ALA A 125 -1.85 -7.97 5.72
C ALA A 125 -3.33 -7.98 6.12
N PRO A 126 -3.80 -6.96 6.88
CA PRO A 126 -5.20 -6.84 7.25
C PRO A 126 -6.11 -6.94 6.03
N SER A 127 -7.11 -7.80 6.10
CA SER A 127 -7.92 -8.16 4.93
C SER A 127 -9.39 -8.25 5.29
N LEU A 128 -10.23 -7.86 4.34
CA LEU A 128 -11.67 -8.08 4.37
C LEU A 128 -12.00 -9.40 3.67
N TYR A 129 -12.80 -10.23 4.30
CA TYR A 129 -13.31 -11.46 3.70
C TYR A 129 -14.76 -11.26 3.29
N VAL A 130 -15.06 -11.47 2.01
CA VAL A 130 -16.41 -11.31 1.44
C VAL A 130 -16.84 -12.58 0.72
N LYS A 131 -18.14 -12.85 0.75
CA LYS A 131 -18.72 -13.99 0.05
C LYS A 131 -19.15 -13.59 -1.35
N ARG A 132 -18.50 -14.16 -2.36
CA ARG A 132 -18.80 -13.94 -3.77
C ARG A 132 -18.95 -15.28 -4.50
N ASN A 133 -20.04 -15.46 -5.27
CA ASN A 133 -20.26 -16.66 -6.08
C ASN A 133 -20.03 -17.99 -5.35
N LYS A 134 -20.50 -18.09 -4.09
CA LYS A 134 -20.35 -19.26 -3.19
C LYS A 134 -18.91 -19.53 -2.69
N SER A 135 -17.95 -18.68 -2.97
CA SER A 135 -16.58 -18.73 -2.45
C SER A 135 -16.31 -17.54 -1.53
N MET A 136 -15.36 -17.72 -0.60
CA MET A 136 -14.81 -16.60 0.16
C MET A 136 -13.69 -15.96 -0.65
N GLU A 137 -13.77 -14.65 -0.81
CA GLU A 137 -12.73 -13.84 -1.47
C GLU A 137 -12.05 -12.98 -0.40
N ARG A 138 -10.72 -12.91 -0.43
CA ARG A 138 -9.90 -12.12 0.48
C ARG A 138 -9.45 -10.85 -0.24
N LEU A 139 -9.74 -9.71 0.34
CA LEU A 139 -9.38 -8.40 -0.18
C LEU A 139 -8.46 -7.69 0.81
N ALA A 140 -7.26 -7.32 0.40
CA ALA A 140 -6.38 -6.51 1.23
C ALA A 140 -7.04 -5.15 1.52
N LEU A 141 -7.09 -4.74 2.79
CA LEU A 141 -7.72 -3.48 3.19
C LEU A 141 -7.04 -2.27 2.52
N SER A 142 -5.74 -2.37 2.23
CA SER A 142 -4.98 -1.36 1.50
C SER A 142 -5.41 -1.15 0.05
N ASN A 143 -6.21 -2.05 -0.52
CA ASN A 143 -6.74 -1.91 -1.89
C ASN A 143 -8.17 -1.37 -1.90
N ILE A 144 -8.84 -1.29 -0.75
CA ILE A 144 -10.22 -0.84 -0.65
C ILE A 144 -10.23 0.67 -0.41
N MET A 145 -10.80 1.43 -1.33
CA MET A 145 -10.98 2.87 -1.20
C MET A 145 -12.20 3.20 -0.33
N TYR A 146 -13.33 2.62 -0.66
CA TYR A 146 -14.54 2.72 0.14
C TYR A 146 -15.50 1.58 -0.18
N ILE A 147 -16.46 1.38 0.71
CA ILE A 147 -17.51 0.39 0.59
C ILE A 147 -18.85 1.13 0.62
N GLU A 148 -19.72 0.81 -0.34
CA GLU A 148 -21.05 1.37 -0.43
C GLU A 148 -22.11 0.28 -0.36
N GLN A 149 -23.14 0.50 0.45
CA GLN A 149 -24.32 -0.35 0.45
C GLN A 149 -25.45 0.30 -0.35
N ARG A 150 -25.87 -0.35 -1.43
CA ARG A 150 -27.04 0.01 -2.25
C ARG A 150 -28.09 -1.09 -2.12
N ALA A 151 -29.19 -0.80 -1.45
CA ALA A 151 -30.24 -1.78 -1.15
C ALA A 151 -29.69 -3.04 -0.46
N ARG A 152 -29.66 -4.18 -1.15
CA ARG A 152 -29.19 -5.47 -0.62
C ARG A 152 -27.79 -5.85 -1.15
N GLN A 153 -27.13 -4.97 -1.85
CA GLN A 153 -25.83 -5.21 -2.42
C GLN A 153 -24.78 -4.31 -1.77
N ILE A 154 -23.60 -4.85 -1.60
CA ILE A 154 -22.38 -4.13 -1.23
C ILE A 154 -21.54 -3.97 -2.47
N PHE A 155 -21.10 -2.75 -2.70
CA PHE A 155 -20.14 -2.37 -3.74
C PHE A 155 -18.84 -2.00 -3.05
N ILE A 156 -17.80 -2.76 -3.28
CA ILE A 156 -16.46 -2.52 -2.74
C ILE A 156 -15.66 -1.89 -3.86
N HIS A 157 -15.35 -0.61 -3.70
CA HIS A 157 -14.58 0.16 -4.68
C HIS A 157 -13.11 0.02 -4.35
N LEU A 158 -12.37 -0.58 -5.27
CA LEU A 158 -10.94 -0.81 -5.17
C LEU A 158 -10.18 0.28 -5.94
N LYS A 159 -8.87 0.30 -5.78
CA LYS A 159 -7.97 1.07 -6.64
C LYS A 159 -8.20 0.72 -8.11
N GLU A 160 -7.68 1.57 -9.00
CA GLU A 160 -7.70 1.34 -10.46
C GLU A 160 -9.12 1.20 -11.05
N ASN A 161 -10.13 1.77 -10.36
CA ASN A 161 -11.55 1.73 -10.74
C ASN A 161 -12.15 0.31 -10.82
N GLU A 162 -11.56 -0.64 -10.11
CA GLU A 162 -12.17 -1.96 -9.95
C GLU A 162 -13.29 -1.93 -8.91
N GLU A 163 -14.31 -2.75 -9.13
CA GLU A 163 -15.47 -2.88 -8.23
C GLU A 163 -15.82 -4.35 -7.99
N ILE A 164 -16.02 -4.69 -6.73
CA ILE A 164 -16.50 -6.01 -6.33
C ILE A 164 -17.90 -5.88 -5.75
N ILE A 165 -18.83 -6.71 -6.24
CA ILE A 165 -20.20 -6.73 -5.75
C ILE A 165 -20.46 -8.01 -4.96
N CYS A 166 -20.99 -7.86 -3.74
CA CYS A 166 -21.41 -8.98 -2.89
C CYS A 166 -22.75 -8.72 -2.22
N TYR A 167 -23.34 -9.77 -1.62
CA TYR A 167 -24.70 -9.75 -1.03
C TYR A 167 -24.62 -9.93 0.50
N GLU A 168 -23.90 -9.02 1.14
CA GLU A 168 -23.74 -8.98 2.59
C GLU A 168 -24.28 -7.66 3.12
N LYS A 169 -24.24 -7.47 4.43
CA LYS A 169 -24.61 -6.17 5.02
C LYS A 169 -23.36 -5.43 5.43
N LEU A 170 -23.34 -4.11 5.23
CA LEU A 170 -22.23 -3.28 5.66
C LEU A 170 -21.95 -3.40 7.16
N SER A 171 -23.01 -3.60 7.97
CA SER A 171 -22.88 -3.81 9.42
C SER A 171 -22.09 -5.09 9.78
N GLU A 172 -22.18 -6.13 8.97
CA GLU A 172 -21.46 -7.38 9.18
C GLU A 172 -20.00 -7.25 8.72
N LEU A 173 -19.77 -6.53 7.60
CA LEU A 173 -18.43 -6.25 7.12
C LEU A 173 -17.67 -5.25 7.99
N SER A 174 -18.37 -4.30 8.62
CA SER A 174 -17.75 -3.26 9.45
C SER A 174 -17.00 -3.82 10.66
N ASP A 175 -17.35 -5.00 11.14
CA ASP A 175 -16.66 -5.66 12.25
C ASP A 175 -15.24 -6.15 11.86
N GLN A 176 -14.98 -6.28 10.56
CA GLN A 176 -13.68 -6.65 10.01
C GLN A 176 -12.83 -5.42 9.63
N LEU A 177 -13.40 -4.20 9.72
CA LEU A 177 -12.72 -2.97 9.32
C LEU A 177 -12.10 -2.26 10.53
N PRO A 178 -10.78 -2.11 10.60
CA PRO A 178 -10.11 -1.42 11.71
C PRO A 178 -10.52 0.06 11.75
N ALA A 179 -10.92 0.54 12.94
CA ALA A 179 -11.43 1.90 13.14
C ALA A 179 -10.35 2.99 12.96
N GLU A 180 -9.08 2.63 13.03
CA GLU A 180 -7.93 3.49 12.73
C GLU A 180 -7.77 3.75 11.24
N LEU A 181 -8.24 2.84 10.38
CA LEU A 181 -8.13 2.93 8.93
C LEU A 181 -9.47 3.28 8.26
N PHE A 182 -10.58 2.79 8.80
CA PHE A 182 -11.90 2.98 8.21
C PHE A 182 -12.80 3.84 9.09
N PHE A 183 -13.55 4.74 8.46
CA PHE A 183 -14.60 5.52 9.09
C PHE A 183 -15.95 5.30 8.40
N LEU A 184 -17.03 5.19 9.18
CA LEU A 184 -18.39 5.06 8.68
C LEU A 184 -19.11 6.42 8.73
N PRO A 185 -19.05 7.23 7.65
CA PRO A 185 -19.67 8.56 7.64
C PRO A 185 -21.19 8.51 7.51
N HIS A 186 -21.73 7.38 7.03
CA HIS A 186 -23.14 7.12 6.82
C HIS A 186 -23.42 5.63 7.01
N LYS A 187 -24.68 5.26 7.31
CA LYS A 187 -25.09 3.85 7.44
C LYS A 187 -24.83 2.98 6.21
N SER A 188 -24.59 3.61 5.07
CA SER A 188 -24.38 2.95 3.78
C SER A 188 -22.97 3.11 3.25
N TYR A 189 -22.05 3.70 4.00
CA TYR A 189 -20.67 3.92 3.56
C TYR A 189 -19.66 3.59 4.65
N ALA A 190 -18.61 2.88 4.28
CA ALA A 190 -17.36 2.79 5.03
C ALA A 190 -16.22 3.32 4.15
N VAL A 191 -15.47 4.26 4.66
CA VAL A 191 -14.44 5.00 3.91
C VAL A 191 -13.08 4.68 4.49
N ASN A 192 -12.14 4.28 3.66
CA ASN A 192 -10.76 4.15 4.02
C ASN A 192 -10.11 5.54 4.05
N LEU A 193 -9.64 5.94 5.22
CA LEU A 193 -9.09 7.29 5.46
C LEU A 193 -7.81 7.56 4.68
N SER A 194 -7.07 6.52 4.27
CA SER A 194 -5.87 6.66 3.44
C SER A 194 -6.16 7.20 2.04
N TYR A 195 -7.39 7.07 1.56
CA TYR A 195 -7.84 7.56 0.26
C TYR A 195 -8.66 8.84 0.33
N VAL A 196 -8.72 9.48 1.50
CA VAL A 196 -9.40 10.77 1.65
C VAL A 196 -8.42 11.91 1.42
N THR A 197 -8.69 12.77 0.45
CA THR A 197 -7.86 13.96 0.18
C THR A 197 -8.22 15.14 1.09
N ARG A 198 -9.52 15.31 1.38
CA ARG A 198 -10.03 16.38 2.25
C ARG A 198 -11.48 16.14 2.67
N ILE A 199 -11.91 16.92 3.66
CA ILE A 199 -13.34 17.08 3.97
C ILE A 199 -13.84 18.38 3.36
N ASP A 200 -14.87 18.29 2.51
CA ASP A 200 -15.60 19.45 2.05
C ASP A 200 -16.69 19.79 3.08
N THR A 201 -16.50 20.90 3.78
CA THR A 201 -17.42 21.34 4.83
C THR A 201 -18.73 21.94 4.26
N SER A 202 -18.68 22.46 3.03
CA SER A 202 -19.83 23.05 2.34
C SER A 202 -20.79 21.95 1.87
N LEU A 203 -20.23 20.92 1.22
CA LEU A 203 -20.95 19.76 0.73
C LEU A 203 -21.18 18.69 1.80
N LYS A 204 -20.47 18.80 2.94
CA LYS A 204 -20.48 17.82 4.05
C LYS A 204 -20.14 16.42 3.56
N CYS A 205 -19.04 16.28 2.85
CA CYS A 205 -18.59 15.01 2.31
C CYS A 205 -17.07 14.83 2.53
N PHE A 206 -16.64 13.58 2.49
CA PHE A 206 -15.25 13.23 2.17
C PHE A 206 -15.06 13.34 0.65
N VAL A 207 -13.94 13.92 0.24
CA VAL A 207 -13.47 13.91 -1.15
C VAL A 207 -12.37 12.85 -1.22
N MET A 208 -12.59 11.86 -2.06
CA MET A 208 -11.66 10.75 -2.25
C MET A 208 -10.55 11.11 -3.25
N THR A 209 -9.53 10.28 -3.35
CA THR A 209 -8.42 10.45 -4.32
C THR A 209 -8.86 10.37 -5.78
N ASP A 210 -10.00 9.74 -6.08
CA ASP A 210 -10.66 9.66 -7.38
C ASP A 210 -11.73 10.75 -7.60
N ASP A 211 -11.71 11.81 -6.76
CA ASP A 211 -12.69 12.89 -6.72
C ASP A 211 -14.14 12.46 -6.36
N THR A 212 -14.35 11.22 -5.96
CA THR A 212 -15.66 10.77 -5.47
C THR A 212 -16.02 11.50 -4.18
N ASN A 213 -17.27 11.98 -4.09
CA ASN A 213 -17.79 12.67 -2.92
C ASN A 213 -18.67 11.73 -2.09
N ILE A 214 -18.23 11.37 -0.88
CA ILE A 214 -18.98 10.48 0.02
C ILE A 214 -19.64 11.30 1.14
N PRO A 215 -20.97 11.28 1.26
CA PRO A 215 -21.68 12.14 2.20
C PRO A 215 -21.40 11.77 3.66
N ILE A 216 -21.24 12.80 4.49
CA ILE A 216 -21.09 12.67 5.93
C ILE A 216 -22.36 13.12 6.62
N LYS A 217 -22.95 12.25 7.45
CA LYS A 217 -24.09 12.63 8.29
C LYS A 217 -23.74 13.81 9.19
N ARG A 218 -24.67 14.76 9.32
CA ARG A 218 -24.47 16.01 10.08
C ARG A 218 -23.96 15.74 11.51
N GLU A 219 -24.52 14.76 12.19
CA GLU A 219 -24.11 14.36 13.55
C GLU A 219 -22.72 13.73 13.62
N LEU A 220 -22.18 13.26 12.49
CA LEU A 220 -20.87 12.62 12.41
C LEU A 220 -19.75 13.56 11.92
N SER A 221 -20.09 14.79 11.47
CA SER A 221 -19.10 15.72 10.89
C SER A 221 -17.91 15.99 11.81
N GLY A 222 -18.16 16.22 13.11
CA GLY A 222 -17.07 16.43 14.09
C GLY A 222 -16.24 15.17 14.34
N LYS A 223 -16.87 13.99 14.31
CA LYS A 223 -16.14 12.70 14.45
C LYS A 223 -15.32 12.39 13.22
N ALA A 224 -15.87 12.66 12.03
CA ALA A 224 -15.17 12.46 10.76
C ALA A 224 -13.89 13.30 10.67
N LYS A 225 -13.97 14.58 11.07
CA LYS A 225 -12.81 15.46 11.13
C LYS A 225 -11.74 14.93 12.08
N LYS A 226 -12.13 14.56 13.30
CA LYS A 226 -11.19 13.99 14.30
C LYS A 226 -10.57 12.67 13.82
N ALA A 227 -11.34 11.81 13.15
CA ALA A 227 -10.83 10.54 12.62
C ALA A 227 -9.77 10.78 11.55
N LEU A 228 -10.01 11.69 10.60
CA LEU A 228 -9.05 12.03 9.57
C LEU A 228 -7.79 12.72 10.14
N GLU A 229 -7.95 13.66 11.08
CA GLU A 229 -6.84 14.32 11.77
C GLU A 229 -5.99 13.30 12.53
N ARG A 230 -6.63 12.33 13.22
CA ARG A 230 -5.93 11.26 13.91
C ARG A 230 -5.19 10.35 12.93
N TYR A 231 -5.84 9.95 11.84
CA TYR A 231 -5.21 9.14 10.80
C TYR A 231 -3.92 9.81 10.29
N TYR A 232 -3.97 11.08 9.90
CA TYR A 232 -2.78 11.82 9.47
C TYR A 232 -1.74 11.95 10.58
N PHE A 233 -2.16 12.23 11.81
CA PHE A 233 -1.24 12.36 12.94
C PHE A 233 -0.50 11.06 13.25
N ASP A 234 -1.19 9.92 13.22
CA ASP A 234 -0.60 8.61 13.51
C ASP A 234 0.37 8.19 12.39
N HIS A 235 0.10 8.59 11.13
CA HIS A 235 0.93 8.29 9.96
C HIS A 235 2.04 9.32 9.70
N THR A 236 1.94 10.54 10.24
CA THR A 236 3.00 11.56 10.16
C THR A 236 3.96 11.52 11.35
N ARG A 237 3.66 10.82 12.44
CA ARG A 237 4.54 10.68 13.62
C ARG A 237 5.73 9.73 13.45
N GLY A 238 5.89 9.09 12.31
CA GLY A 238 7.16 8.45 11.92
C GLY A 238 8.30 9.45 11.67
N LEU A 239 8.03 10.77 11.80
CA LEU A 239 8.89 11.91 11.48
C LEU A 239 9.54 12.57 12.73
N LYS A 240 10.07 11.77 13.67
CA LYS A 240 11.02 12.30 14.68
C LYS A 240 12.13 11.30 14.93
#